data_ca17fd07313136d08ee9b3044f2228d5
#
_entry.id   ca17fd07313136d08ee9b3044f2228d5
#
_cell.length_a   1.000
_cell.length_b   1.000
_cell.length_c   1.000
_cell.angle_alpha   90.00
_cell.angle_beta   90.00
_cell.angle_gamma   90.00
#
_symmetry.space_group_name_H-M   'P 1'
#
loop_
_entity.id
_entity.type
_entity.pdbx_description
1 polymer ?
#
loop_
_entity_poly.entity_id
_entity_poly.type
_entity_poly.pdbx_seq_one_letter_code
_entity_poly.pdbx_strand_id
1 'polypeptide(L)'
;MTEQRHINALELDKVLSQLSDLASIKDSKEMALALKPATELYDAQALVNQTNAAYVLLAKFGGPSFGAAKNVNSSLSRANAGGTLTMRELLDIGEVLRVVRPLYEWRFSQPGAESCLDVFFSSLCPNRTLENTIFTSILSDEEMADNASRELSDIRRKMRN
;
A
#
# COMPACT_ATOMS: atom_id res chain seq x y z
N MET A 1 16.68 6.01 30.76
CA MET A 1 18.12 6.28 30.49
C MET A 1 18.93 5.02 30.11
N THR A 2 18.60 3.84 30.63
CA THR A 2 19.31 2.59 30.35
C THR A 2 19.05 2.06 28.93
N GLU A 3 17.83 2.17 28.46
CA GLU A 3 17.38 1.69 27.14
C GLU A 3 18.14 2.38 25.97
N GLN A 4 18.28 3.71 26.00
CA GLN A 4 18.97 4.45 24.96
C GLN A 4 20.47 4.14 24.86
N ARG A 5 21.10 3.80 25.98
CA ARG A 5 22.51 3.35 25.99
C ARG A 5 22.69 2.00 25.29
N HIS A 6 21.76 1.08 25.48
CA HIS A 6 21.80 -0.23 24.82
C HIS A 6 21.52 -0.10 23.32
N ILE A 7 20.56 0.72 22.93
CA ILE A 7 20.26 1.03 21.53
C ILE A 7 21.50 1.57 20.80
N ASN A 8 22.18 2.55 21.42
CA ASN A 8 23.37 3.13 20.82
C ASN A 8 24.57 2.15 20.80
N ALA A 9 24.73 1.34 21.84
CA ALA A 9 25.80 0.35 21.90
C ALA A 9 25.66 -0.77 20.86
N LEU A 10 24.42 -1.10 20.48
CA LEU A 10 24.09 -2.10 19.47
C LEU A 10 23.96 -1.50 18.06
N GLU A 11 24.18 -0.21 17.90
CA GLU A 11 24.07 0.51 16.61
C GLU A 11 22.72 0.26 15.89
N LEU A 12 21.64 0.18 16.67
CA LEU A 12 20.29 -0.11 16.13
C LEU A 12 19.87 0.89 15.06
N ASP A 13 20.24 2.15 15.18
CA ASP A 13 20.01 3.20 14.19
C ASP A 13 20.56 2.84 12.81
N LYS A 14 21.73 2.23 12.73
CA LYS A 14 22.33 1.76 11.47
C LYS A 14 21.52 0.59 10.87
N VAL A 15 21.09 -0.35 11.73
CA VAL A 15 20.27 -1.48 11.28
C VAL A 15 18.92 -0.99 10.77
N LEU A 16 18.28 -0.07 11.46
CA LEU A 16 17.00 0.51 11.02
C LEU A 16 17.13 1.33 9.73
N SER A 17 18.26 2.04 9.55
CA SER A 17 18.55 2.72 8.28
C SER A 17 18.65 1.73 7.12
N GLN A 18 19.40 0.64 7.28
CA GLN A 18 19.51 -0.41 6.27
C GLN A 18 18.13 -1.05 5.97
N LEU A 19 17.33 -1.30 7.00
CA LEU A 19 15.95 -1.81 6.82
C LEU A 19 15.08 -0.82 6.05
N SER A 20 15.18 0.47 6.37
CA SER A 20 14.46 1.54 5.67
C SER A 20 14.84 1.60 4.19
N ASP A 21 16.13 1.39 3.85
CA ASP A 21 16.60 1.39 2.46
C ASP A 21 15.99 0.26 1.61
N LEU A 22 15.62 -0.85 2.25
CA LEU A 22 14.94 -1.97 1.58
C LEU A 22 13.45 -1.71 1.32
N ALA A 23 12.85 -0.75 2.01
CA ALA A 23 11.43 -0.44 1.84
C ALA A 23 11.20 0.39 0.57
N SER A 24 10.18 0.04 -0.22
CA SER A 24 9.84 0.72 -1.47
C SER A 24 8.91 1.93 -1.28
N ILE A 25 8.12 1.94 -0.21
CA ILE A 25 7.08 2.95 0.06
C ILE A 25 7.58 3.88 1.16
N LYS A 26 7.35 5.19 0.99
CA LYS A 26 7.80 6.22 1.94
C LYS A 26 7.33 5.93 3.38
N ASP A 27 6.06 5.63 3.56
CA ASP A 27 5.49 5.33 4.88
C ASP A 27 6.16 4.10 5.53
N SER A 28 6.48 3.07 4.72
CA SER A 28 7.19 1.88 5.21
C SER A 28 8.63 2.21 5.63
N LYS A 29 9.29 3.15 4.96
CA LYS A 29 10.60 3.66 5.37
C LYS A 29 10.55 4.36 6.72
N GLU A 30 9.56 5.22 6.90
CA GLU A 30 9.33 5.92 8.17
C GLU A 30 8.97 4.94 9.29
N MET A 31 8.14 3.92 9.01
CA MET A 31 7.83 2.85 9.96
C MET A 31 9.07 2.07 10.37
N ALA A 32 9.93 1.72 9.41
CA ALA A 32 11.19 1.02 9.70
C ALA A 32 12.09 1.82 10.64
N LEU A 33 12.26 3.12 10.38
CA LEU A 33 13.05 4.01 11.25
C LEU A 33 12.45 4.22 12.64
N ALA A 34 11.13 4.10 12.77
CA ALA A 34 10.41 4.26 14.02
C ALA A 34 10.34 2.99 14.88
N LEU A 35 10.85 1.85 14.39
CA LEU A 35 10.83 0.60 15.15
C LEU A 35 11.57 0.71 16.48
N LYS A 36 11.00 0.07 17.49
CA LYS A 36 11.58 0.00 18.83
C LYS A 36 11.64 -1.46 19.28
N PRO A 37 12.62 -1.83 20.09
CA PRO A 37 12.67 -3.17 20.69
C PRO A 37 11.40 -3.43 21.52
N ALA A 38 10.83 -4.62 21.39
CA ALA A 38 9.78 -5.07 22.27
C ALA A 38 10.36 -5.37 23.66
N THR A 39 9.64 -4.97 24.72
CA THR A 39 10.04 -5.21 26.11
C THR A 39 9.38 -6.44 26.69
N GLU A 40 8.21 -6.81 26.20
CA GLU A 40 7.47 -7.99 26.62
C GLU A 40 7.81 -9.20 25.77
N LEU A 41 8.02 -10.36 26.41
CA LEU A 41 8.38 -11.60 25.73
C LEU A 41 7.34 -12.01 24.67
N TYR A 42 6.06 -11.86 25.00
CA TYR A 42 4.97 -12.21 24.09
C TYR A 42 5.01 -11.38 22.80
N ASP A 43 5.20 -10.07 22.92
CA ASP A 43 5.27 -9.17 21.77
C ASP A 43 6.52 -9.44 20.93
N ALA A 44 7.67 -9.64 21.56
CA ALA A 44 8.90 -10.00 20.88
C ALA A 44 8.73 -11.30 20.09
N GLN A 45 8.13 -12.33 20.68
CA GLN A 45 7.89 -13.61 20.02
C GLN A 45 6.91 -13.47 18.85
N ALA A 46 5.86 -12.65 18.99
CA ALA A 46 4.92 -12.38 17.91
C ALA A 46 5.60 -11.72 16.71
N LEU A 47 6.44 -10.71 16.92
CA LEU A 47 7.19 -10.03 15.86
C LEU A 47 8.19 -10.96 15.16
N VAL A 48 8.89 -11.79 15.91
CA VAL A 48 9.81 -12.81 15.35
C VAL A 48 9.02 -13.82 14.51
N ASN A 49 7.87 -14.29 15.00
CA ASN A 49 7.02 -15.23 14.27
C ASN A 49 6.50 -14.62 12.95
N GLN A 50 6.11 -13.34 12.95
CA GLN A 50 5.71 -12.62 11.72
C GLN A 50 6.87 -12.53 10.73
N THR A 51 8.05 -12.20 11.19
CA THR A 51 9.27 -12.12 10.35
C THR A 51 9.60 -13.49 9.75
N ASN A 52 9.55 -14.54 10.56
CA ASN A 52 9.77 -15.92 10.07
C ASN A 52 8.70 -16.35 9.08
N ALA A 53 7.43 -16.00 9.32
CA ALA A 53 6.34 -16.29 8.39
C ALA A 53 6.54 -15.58 7.04
N ALA A 54 6.98 -14.31 7.06
CA ALA A 54 7.34 -13.59 5.84
C ALA A 54 8.49 -14.27 5.08
N TYR A 55 9.54 -14.68 5.78
CA TYR A 55 10.65 -15.42 5.20
C TYR A 55 10.21 -16.73 4.53
N VAL A 56 9.35 -17.51 5.21
CA VAL A 56 8.81 -18.78 4.67
C VAL A 56 7.96 -18.53 3.42
N LEU A 57 7.12 -17.51 3.42
CA LEU A 57 6.31 -17.15 2.25
C LEU A 57 7.19 -16.71 1.08
N LEU A 58 8.20 -15.87 1.33
CA LEU A 58 9.18 -15.44 0.32
C LEU A 58 9.95 -16.62 -0.27
N ALA A 59 10.41 -17.54 0.57
CA ALA A 59 11.15 -18.71 0.12
C ALA A 59 10.32 -19.68 -0.73
N LYS A 60 9.02 -19.82 -0.42
CA LYS A 60 8.10 -20.72 -1.13
C LYS A 60 7.53 -20.14 -2.42
N PHE A 61 7.17 -18.86 -2.40
CA PHE A 61 6.33 -18.26 -3.44
C PHE A 61 7.00 -17.07 -4.14
N GLY A 62 8.21 -16.71 -3.75
CA GLY A 62 8.86 -15.48 -4.19
C GLY A 62 8.28 -14.23 -3.52
N GLY A 63 8.89 -13.09 -3.75
CA GLY A 63 8.44 -11.81 -3.18
C GLY A 63 7.28 -11.21 -3.97
N PRO A 64 6.23 -10.73 -3.29
CA PRO A 64 5.21 -9.94 -3.95
C PRO A 64 5.77 -8.57 -4.34
N SER A 65 5.19 -7.95 -5.38
CA SER A 65 5.51 -6.57 -5.73
C SER A 65 4.62 -5.61 -4.96
N PHE A 66 5.22 -4.71 -4.20
CA PHE A 66 4.50 -3.61 -3.54
C PHE A 66 4.35 -2.37 -4.44
N GLY A 67 4.93 -2.40 -5.65
CA GLY A 67 4.82 -1.34 -6.64
C GLY A 67 5.24 0.03 -6.12
N ALA A 68 4.65 1.07 -6.71
CA ALA A 68 4.83 2.47 -6.33
C ALA A 68 3.59 3.00 -5.56
N ALA A 69 3.06 2.22 -4.62
CA ALA A 69 1.91 2.64 -3.83
C ALA A 69 2.21 3.95 -3.08
N LYS A 70 1.25 4.87 -3.10
CA LYS A 70 1.33 6.16 -2.44
C LYS A 70 0.40 6.20 -1.23
N ASN A 71 0.71 7.09 -0.29
CA ASN A 71 -0.21 7.37 0.79
C ASN A 71 -1.38 8.20 0.28
N VAL A 72 -2.57 7.63 0.31
CA VAL A 72 -3.82 8.26 -0.13
C VAL A 72 -4.78 8.56 1.04
N ASN A 73 -4.32 8.43 2.29
CA ASN A 73 -5.16 8.58 3.48
C ASN A 73 -5.83 9.95 3.57
N SER A 74 -5.13 11.03 3.24
CA SER A 74 -5.69 12.38 3.23
C SER A 74 -6.82 12.54 2.22
N SER A 75 -6.65 11.96 1.02
CA SER A 75 -7.66 11.97 -0.04
C SER A 75 -8.88 11.15 0.36
N LEU A 76 -8.68 9.95 0.92
CA LEU A 76 -9.78 9.12 1.43
C LEU A 76 -10.53 9.79 2.58
N SER A 77 -9.82 10.41 3.53
CA SER A 77 -10.44 11.14 4.64
C SER A 77 -11.30 12.32 4.14
N ARG A 78 -10.81 13.07 3.13
CA ARG A 78 -11.56 14.15 2.51
C ARG A 78 -12.78 13.65 1.75
N ALA A 79 -12.67 12.57 0.99
CA ALA A 79 -13.80 11.95 0.31
C ALA A 79 -14.87 11.46 1.30
N ASN A 80 -14.45 10.84 2.40
CA ASN A 80 -15.35 10.37 3.45
C ASN A 80 -16.09 11.52 4.15
N ALA A 81 -15.49 12.71 4.20
CA ALA A 81 -16.12 13.95 4.70
C ALA A 81 -17.01 14.64 3.63
N GLY A 82 -17.23 14.03 2.47
CA GLY A 82 -18.04 14.58 1.37
C GLY A 82 -17.29 15.59 0.49
N GLY A 83 -15.98 15.68 0.61
CA GLY A 83 -15.16 16.57 -0.23
C GLY A 83 -14.88 15.98 -1.61
N THR A 84 -14.59 16.83 -2.58
CA THR A 84 -14.25 16.45 -3.96
C THR A 84 -12.76 16.11 -4.06
N LEU A 85 -12.44 15.07 -4.84
CA LEU A 85 -11.07 14.68 -5.18
C LEU A 85 -10.69 15.24 -6.56
N THR A 86 -9.43 15.60 -6.69
CA THR A 86 -8.83 15.95 -7.99
C THR A 86 -8.58 14.72 -8.83
N MET A 87 -8.39 14.87 -10.14
CA MET A 87 -8.02 13.77 -11.05
C MET A 87 -6.74 13.09 -10.61
N ARG A 88 -5.74 13.86 -10.15
CA ARG A 88 -4.48 13.34 -9.62
C ARG A 88 -4.70 12.41 -8.42
N GLU A 89 -5.51 12.82 -7.47
CA GLU A 89 -5.80 12.02 -6.28
C GLU A 89 -6.57 10.74 -6.62
N LEU A 90 -7.48 10.81 -7.60
CA LEU A 90 -8.18 9.61 -8.11
C LEU A 90 -7.20 8.65 -8.80
N LEU A 91 -6.27 9.16 -9.61
CA LEU A 91 -5.22 8.33 -10.21
C LEU A 91 -4.31 7.69 -9.16
N ASP A 92 -3.91 8.43 -8.12
CA ASP A 92 -3.11 7.87 -7.02
C ASP A 92 -3.87 6.76 -6.27
N ILE A 93 -5.19 6.91 -6.06
CA ILE A 93 -6.06 5.85 -5.52
C ILE A 93 -6.13 4.65 -6.48
N GLY A 94 -6.27 4.91 -7.77
CA GLY A 94 -6.25 3.87 -8.81
C GLY A 94 -4.95 3.06 -8.79
N GLU A 95 -3.80 3.73 -8.66
CA GLU A 95 -2.50 3.05 -8.53
C GLU A 95 -2.40 2.19 -7.26
N VAL A 96 -2.95 2.65 -6.12
CA VAL A 96 -3.02 1.82 -4.91
C VAL A 96 -3.88 0.58 -5.15
N LEU A 97 -5.04 0.70 -5.79
CA LEU A 97 -5.89 -0.44 -6.12
C LEU A 97 -5.19 -1.43 -7.05
N ARG A 98 -4.40 -0.91 -8.02
CA ARG A 98 -3.58 -1.71 -8.95
C ARG A 98 -2.47 -2.50 -8.23
N VAL A 99 -1.97 -2.02 -7.10
CA VAL A 99 -1.01 -2.73 -6.25
C VAL A 99 -1.71 -3.72 -5.31
N VAL A 100 -2.82 -3.31 -4.71
CA VAL A 100 -3.58 -4.12 -3.73
C VAL A 100 -4.09 -5.42 -4.35
N ARG A 101 -4.58 -5.39 -5.58
CA ARG A 101 -5.15 -6.56 -6.25
C ARG A 101 -4.14 -7.71 -6.42
N PRO A 102 -2.97 -7.52 -7.06
CA PRO A 102 -1.99 -8.62 -7.20
C PRO A 102 -1.39 -9.06 -5.87
N LEU A 103 -1.30 -8.19 -4.85
CA LEU A 103 -0.89 -8.57 -3.49
C LEU A 103 -1.88 -9.54 -2.85
N TYR A 104 -3.18 -9.23 -2.96
CA TYR A 104 -4.24 -10.10 -2.47
C TYR A 104 -4.24 -11.45 -3.23
N GLU A 105 -4.18 -11.42 -4.55
CA GLU A 105 -4.13 -12.60 -5.40
C GLU A 105 -2.88 -13.45 -5.12
N TRP A 106 -1.71 -12.83 -4.98
CA TRP A 106 -0.46 -13.51 -4.64
C TRP A 106 -0.60 -14.32 -3.35
N ARG A 107 -1.23 -13.73 -2.33
CA ARG A 107 -1.35 -14.43 -1.04
C ARG A 107 -2.38 -15.54 -1.08
N PHE A 108 -3.55 -15.31 -1.68
CA PHE A 108 -4.70 -16.22 -1.58
C PHE A 108 -4.85 -17.20 -2.76
N SER A 109 -4.05 -17.06 -3.81
CA SER A 109 -3.98 -18.07 -4.88
C SER A 109 -3.15 -19.30 -4.52
N GLN A 110 -2.43 -19.27 -3.39
CA GLN A 110 -1.54 -20.35 -2.96
C GLN A 110 -2.26 -21.27 -1.96
N PRO A 111 -2.61 -22.51 -2.33
CA PRO A 111 -3.33 -23.42 -1.43
C PRO A 111 -2.43 -23.88 -0.28
N GLY A 112 -3.01 -24.02 0.91
CA GLY A 112 -2.45 -24.76 2.03
C GLY A 112 -1.34 -24.07 2.84
N ALA A 113 -1.19 -22.78 2.76
CA ALA A 113 -0.19 -22.04 3.54
C ALA A 113 -0.86 -21.00 4.46
N GLU A 114 -1.51 -21.47 5.54
CA GLU A 114 -1.95 -20.53 6.59
C GLU A 114 -0.74 -19.81 7.21
N SER A 115 -0.89 -18.52 7.46
CA SER A 115 0.17 -17.66 7.98
C SER A 115 -0.41 -16.65 8.97
N CYS A 116 0.35 -16.33 10.03
CA CYS A 116 -0.02 -15.24 10.92
C CYS A 116 -0.07 -13.87 10.22
N LEU A 117 0.46 -13.77 8.99
CA LEU A 117 0.39 -12.57 8.15
C LEU A 117 -0.95 -12.45 7.39
N ASP A 118 -1.79 -13.48 7.37
CA ASP A 118 -3.04 -13.46 6.62
C ASP A 118 -4.01 -12.38 7.08
N VAL A 119 -3.93 -11.98 8.34
CA VAL A 119 -4.70 -10.87 8.90
C VAL A 119 -4.41 -9.57 8.15
N PHE A 120 -3.17 -9.32 7.72
CA PHE A 120 -2.80 -8.13 6.95
C PHE A 120 -3.29 -8.23 5.50
N PHE A 121 -3.12 -9.39 4.86
CA PHE A 121 -3.56 -9.59 3.47
C PHE A 121 -5.08 -9.65 3.33
N SER A 122 -5.80 -10.20 4.32
CA SER A 122 -7.27 -10.25 4.31
C SER A 122 -7.92 -8.87 4.51
N SER A 123 -7.19 -7.92 5.07
CA SER A 123 -7.66 -6.53 5.17
C SER A 123 -7.58 -5.76 3.84
N LEU A 124 -6.85 -6.29 2.85
CA LEU A 124 -6.80 -5.71 1.52
C LEU A 124 -8.14 -5.91 0.81
N CYS A 125 -8.70 -4.83 0.28
CA CYS A 125 -9.99 -4.83 -0.42
C CYS A 125 -9.80 -4.50 -1.91
N PRO A 126 -9.47 -5.46 -2.78
CA PRO A 126 -9.36 -5.22 -4.21
C PRO A 126 -10.71 -4.73 -4.78
N ASN A 127 -10.68 -3.67 -5.58
CA ASN A 127 -11.86 -3.17 -6.26
C ASN A 127 -11.55 -2.91 -7.74
N ARG A 128 -11.62 -3.97 -8.54
CA ARG A 128 -11.33 -3.92 -9.99
C ARG A 128 -12.28 -3.00 -10.74
N THR A 129 -13.52 -2.91 -10.33
CA THR A 129 -14.50 -2.02 -10.97
C THR A 129 -14.11 -0.57 -10.78
N LEU A 130 -13.78 -0.15 -9.56
CA LEU A 130 -13.33 1.20 -9.27
C LEU A 130 -11.99 1.50 -9.95
N GLU A 131 -11.02 0.57 -9.88
CA GLU A 131 -9.74 0.67 -10.60
C GLU A 131 -9.96 0.97 -12.08
N ASN A 132 -10.75 0.15 -12.75
CA ASN A 132 -11.06 0.32 -14.17
C ASN A 132 -11.78 1.64 -14.45
N THR A 133 -12.78 2.01 -13.64
CA THR A 133 -13.53 3.26 -13.82
C THR A 133 -12.59 4.47 -13.76
N ILE A 134 -11.66 4.50 -12.80
CA ILE A 134 -10.69 5.58 -12.68
C ILE A 134 -9.85 5.69 -13.96
N PHE A 135 -9.20 4.60 -14.37
CA PHE A 135 -8.27 4.63 -15.52
C PHE A 135 -8.93 4.73 -16.89
N THR A 136 -10.21 4.39 -17.01
CA THR A 136 -10.96 4.62 -18.26
C THR A 136 -11.55 6.01 -18.34
N SER A 137 -11.76 6.68 -17.21
CA SER A 137 -12.33 8.02 -17.14
C SER A 137 -11.29 9.14 -17.11
N ILE A 138 -10.10 8.87 -16.59
CA ILE A 138 -9.03 9.86 -16.39
C ILE A 138 -7.79 9.44 -17.17
N LEU A 139 -7.41 10.25 -18.15
CA LEU A 139 -6.25 10.01 -19.02
C LEU A 139 -4.97 10.55 -18.39
N SER A 140 -5.07 11.70 -17.72
CA SER A 140 -3.96 12.33 -16.99
C SER A 140 -4.49 13.19 -15.85
N ASP A 141 -3.62 13.80 -15.07
CA ASP A 141 -3.99 14.75 -14.00
C ASP A 141 -4.70 16.03 -14.51
N GLU A 142 -4.66 16.30 -15.81
CA GLU A 142 -5.29 17.47 -16.45
C GLU A 142 -6.38 17.07 -17.47
N GLU A 143 -6.52 15.78 -17.82
CA GLU A 143 -7.39 15.36 -18.91
C GLU A 143 -8.31 14.19 -18.53
N MET A 144 -9.61 14.40 -18.73
CA MET A 144 -10.62 13.33 -18.67
C MET A 144 -10.91 12.78 -20.07
N ALA A 145 -11.15 11.48 -20.13
CA ALA A 145 -11.58 10.81 -21.37
C ALA A 145 -12.91 11.39 -21.88
N ASP A 146 -13.07 11.46 -23.18
CA ASP A 146 -14.31 11.95 -23.81
C ASP A 146 -15.55 11.14 -23.40
N ASN A 147 -15.37 9.87 -23.12
CA ASN A 147 -16.41 8.91 -22.72
C ASN A 147 -16.52 8.70 -21.20
N ALA A 148 -15.89 9.54 -20.40
CA ALA A 148 -15.96 9.45 -18.93
C ALA A 148 -17.39 9.57 -18.40
N SER A 149 -18.25 10.36 -19.06
CA SER A 149 -19.70 10.34 -18.86
C SER A 149 -20.43 10.64 -20.19
N ARG A 150 -21.72 10.27 -20.24
CA ARG A 150 -22.57 10.58 -21.40
C ARG A 150 -22.70 12.09 -21.60
N GLU A 151 -22.90 12.83 -20.53
CA GLU A 151 -23.02 14.29 -20.56
C GLU A 151 -21.74 14.93 -21.12
N LEU A 152 -20.57 14.52 -20.64
CA LEU A 152 -19.29 15.04 -21.12
C LEU A 152 -19.11 14.75 -22.61
N SER A 153 -19.41 13.52 -23.04
CA SER A 153 -19.33 13.12 -24.45
C SER A 153 -20.26 13.97 -25.33
N ASP A 154 -21.51 14.21 -24.91
CA ASP A 154 -22.47 15.02 -25.65
C ASP A 154 -22.07 16.49 -25.70
N ILE A 155 -21.53 17.06 -24.63
CA ILE A 155 -21.05 18.44 -24.60
C ILE A 155 -19.86 18.60 -25.55
N ARG A 156 -18.87 17.72 -25.45
CA ARG A 156 -17.67 17.80 -26.32
C ARG A 156 -18.02 17.61 -27.81
N ARG A 157 -18.98 16.73 -28.11
CA ARG A 157 -19.49 16.56 -29.47
C ARG A 157 -20.15 17.83 -30.01
N LYS A 158 -20.95 18.52 -29.16
CA LYS A 158 -21.59 19.80 -29.52
C LYS A 158 -20.59 20.94 -29.71
N MET A 159 -19.45 20.91 -29.00
CA MET A 159 -18.40 21.93 -29.13
C MET A 159 -17.53 21.74 -30.38
N ARG A 160 -17.46 20.53 -30.94
CA ARG A 160 -16.67 20.21 -32.15
C ARG A 160 -17.44 20.46 -33.47
N ASN A 161 -18.78 20.60 -33.37
CA ASN A 161 -19.64 20.92 -34.50
C ASN A 161 -19.95 22.42 -34.57
#